data_4de4c596fa97410c265f8f4669de587a
#
_entry.id   4de4c596fa97410c265f8f4669de587a
#
_cell.length_a   1.000
_cell.length_b   1.000
_cell.length_c   1.000
_cell.angle_alpha   90.00
_cell.angle_beta   90.00
_cell.angle_gamma   90.00
#
_symmetry.space_group_name_H-M   'P 1'
#
loop_
_entity.id
_entity.type
_entity.pdbx_description
1 polymer ?
#
loop_
_entity_poly.entity_id
_entity_poly.type
_entity_poly.pdbx_seq_one_letter_code
_entity_poly.pdbx_strand_id
1 'polypeptide(L)'
;MAGVKKQAAKRAPGKSPAKAVKTAGAKTKSAATKTEGAIKGGGGRYHYKFASLKKVPAGTGYSTSHGGVVEGDRMLVGYIHKPRGTGSRMHTHKNEQFNYVVKGTLKGSVNGKRVVAPAGTLIYIPANAPHTLVSTQDEDVIFIAIKDLSQGIIGKAVDGTMAGPHFDPGFGPKRR
;
A
#
# COMPACT_ATOMS: atom_id res chain seq x y z
N MET A 1 5.31 -46.38 61.33
CA MET A 1 5.39 -45.84 59.94
C MET A 1 5.04 -44.34 59.98
N ALA A 2 6.06 -43.52 59.83
CA ALA A 2 5.94 -42.07 60.01
C ALA A 2 5.64 -41.35 58.70
N GLY A 3 4.55 -40.62 58.64
CA GLY A 3 4.16 -39.82 57.52
C GLY A 3 4.83 -38.43 57.54
N VAL A 4 5.57 -38.14 56.51
CA VAL A 4 6.24 -36.84 56.29
C VAL A 4 5.26 -35.87 55.65
N LYS A 5 4.88 -34.82 56.39
CA LYS A 5 4.09 -33.67 55.86
C LYS A 5 5.04 -32.69 55.15
N LYS A 6 4.90 -32.50 53.83
CA LYS A 6 5.54 -31.42 53.08
C LYS A 6 4.75 -30.12 53.28
N GLN A 7 5.39 -29.13 53.88
CA GLN A 7 4.93 -27.73 53.92
C GLN A 7 5.23 -27.03 52.59
N ALA A 8 4.21 -26.49 51.93
CA ALA A 8 4.32 -25.63 50.76
C ALA A 8 4.57 -24.18 51.20
N ALA A 9 5.71 -23.63 50.84
CA ALA A 9 6.04 -22.21 51.04
C ALA A 9 5.32 -21.37 50.00
N LYS A 10 4.43 -20.46 50.44
CA LYS A 10 3.82 -19.39 49.67
C LYS A 10 4.87 -18.32 49.35
N ARG A 11 5.25 -18.17 48.08
CA ARG A 11 6.01 -17.01 47.59
C ARG A 11 5.01 -15.88 47.27
N ALA A 12 5.21 -14.72 47.91
CA ALA A 12 4.51 -13.47 47.60
C ALA A 12 5.02 -12.89 46.26
N PRO A 13 4.14 -12.25 45.43
CA PRO A 13 4.57 -11.61 44.19
C PRO A 13 5.24 -10.27 44.49
N GLY A 14 6.55 -10.18 44.17
CA GLY A 14 7.30 -8.95 44.23
C GLY A 14 6.82 -7.92 43.20
N LYS A 15 6.37 -6.77 43.67
CA LYS A 15 6.07 -5.60 42.84
C LYS A 15 7.39 -4.95 42.39
N SER A 16 7.74 -5.10 41.11
CA SER A 16 8.75 -4.27 40.47
C SER A 16 8.17 -2.89 40.15
N PRO A 17 8.83 -1.80 40.52
CA PRO A 17 8.39 -0.48 40.11
C PRO A 17 8.78 -0.25 38.64
N ALA A 18 7.79 -0.17 37.75
CA ALA A 18 7.99 0.28 36.38
C ALA A 18 8.47 1.75 36.39
N LYS A 19 9.73 2.00 36.10
CA LYS A 19 10.24 3.35 35.83
C LYS A 19 9.56 3.88 34.57
N ALA A 20 8.73 4.90 34.72
CA ALA A 20 8.17 5.66 33.61
C ALA A 20 9.33 6.35 32.86
N VAL A 21 9.63 5.86 31.66
CA VAL A 21 10.55 6.55 30.73
C VAL A 21 9.77 7.75 30.21
N LYS A 22 10.10 8.95 30.70
CA LYS A 22 9.64 10.21 30.08
C LYS A 22 10.37 10.36 28.76
N THR A 23 9.72 9.95 27.66
CA THR A 23 10.17 10.32 26.32
C THR A 23 9.86 11.80 26.12
N ALA A 24 10.90 12.64 26.10
CA ALA A 24 10.78 14.03 25.70
C ALA A 24 10.27 14.06 24.25
N GLY A 25 9.03 14.51 24.06
CA GLY A 25 8.42 14.69 22.77
C GLY A 25 9.08 15.84 22.02
N ALA A 26 10.14 15.56 21.28
CA ALA A 26 10.60 16.47 20.25
C ALA A 26 9.48 16.59 19.21
N LYS A 27 8.85 17.75 19.12
CA LYS A 27 7.95 18.13 18.02
C LYS A 27 8.78 18.21 16.74
N THR A 28 9.08 17.08 16.13
CA THR A 28 9.61 17.04 14.78
C THR A 28 8.50 17.55 13.84
N LYS A 29 8.76 18.63 13.11
CA LYS A 29 7.91 19.05 11.99
C LYS A 29 7.70 17.83 11.12
N SER A 30 6.44 17.37 10.98
CA SER A 30 6.10 16.25 10.11
C SER A 30 6.64 16.56 8.72
N ALA A 31 7.61 15.76 8.25
CA ALA A 31 8.10 15.88 6.88
C ALA A 31 6.93 15.73 5.92
N ALA A 32 6.86 16.60 4.89
CA ALA A 32 5.82 16.52 3.89
C ALA A 32 5.81 15.13 3.22
N THR A 33 4.62 14.61 2.94
CA THR A 33 4.45 13.36 2.19
C THR A 33 4.91 13.54 0.74
N LYS A 34 5.49 12.50 0.12
CA LYS A 34 5.87 12.50 -1.29
C LYS A 34 4.66 12.30 -2.22
N THR A 35 3.58 11.72 -1.69
CA THR A 35 2.30 11.58 -2.38
C THR A 35 1.37 12.67 -1.90
N GLU A 36 0.89 13.52 -2.79
CA GLU A 36 -0.10 14.54 -2.47
C GLU A 36 -1.38 13.89 -1.92
N GLY A 37 -1.83 14.38 -0.76
CA GLY A 37 -3.03 13.87 -0.08
C GLY A 37 -2.85 12.57 0.70
N ALA A 38 -1.64 11.98 0.73
CA ALA A 38 -1.34 10.86 1.61
C ALA A 38 -1.29 11.30 3.08
N ILE A 39 -1.52 10.37 4.00
CA ILE A 39 -1.37 10.59 5.43
C ILE A 39 0.06 10.24 5.85
N LYS A 40 0.73 11.14 6.56
CA LYS A 40 2.02 10.80 7.21
C LYS A 40 1.75 9.91 8.42
N GLY A 41 2.39 8.75 8.44
CA GLY A 41 2.34 7.81 9.56
C GLY A 41 3.18 8.29 10.75
N GLY A 42 2.83 7.89 11.95
CA GLY A 42 3.53 8.25 13.18
C GLY A 42 2.82 9.32 14.00
N GLY A 43 3.59 10.11 14.77
CA GLY A 43 3.03 11.14 15.67
C GLY A 43 2.15 10.58 16.79
N GLY A 44 2.40 9.32 17.23
CA GLY A 44 1.58 8.63 18.23
C GLY A 44 0.38 7.87 17.66
N ARG A 45 0.14 7.95 16.36
CA ARG A 45 -0.89 7.18 15.68
C ARG A 45 -0.28 5.96 14.99
N TYR A 46 -0.71 4.75 15.38
CA TYR A 46 -0.15 3.48 14.91
C TYR A 46 -1.14 2.61 14.13
N HIS A 47 -2.39 3.05 13.94
CA HIS A 47 -3.41 2.33 13.17
C HIS A 47 -4.20 3.27 12.27
N TYR A 48 -4.55 2.80 11.08
CA TYR A 48 -5.20 3.58 10.03
C TYR A 48 -6.30 2.74 9.38
N LYS A 49 -7.53 3.25 9.34
CA LYS A 49 -8.64 2.64 8.60
C LYS A 49 -8.65 3.23 7.19
N PHE A 50 -8.23 2.48 6.18
CA PHE A 50 -8.17 2.97 4.80
C PHE A 50 -9.51 3.49 4.28
N ALA A 51 -10.64 2.90 4.70
CA ALA A 51 -11.97 3.36 4.31
C ALA A 51 -12.27 4.82 4.72
N SER A 52 -11.63 5.33 5.78
CA SER A 52 -11.79 6.71 6.25
C SER A 52 -10.76 7.69 5.70
N LEU A 53 -9.79 7.22 4.90
CA LEU A 53 -8.78 8.09 4.32
C LEU A 53 -9.28 8.76 3.04
N LYS A 54 -8.80 9.99 2.80
CA LYS A 54 -8.99 10.65 1.50
C LYS A 54 -8.46 9.73 0.40
N LYS A 55 -9.26 9.49 -0.64
CA LYS A 55 -8.81 8.77 -1.83
C LYS A 55 -7.96 9.70 -2.68
N VAL A 56 -6.76 9.26 -2.98
CA VAL A 56 -5.83 9.96 -3.88
C VAL A 56 -5.62 9.14 -5.15
N PRO A 57 -5.40 9.77 -6.32
CA PRO A 57 -5.09 9.05 -7.54
C PRO A 57 -3.72 8.38 -7.42
N ALA A 58 -3.62 7.14 -7.91
CA ALA A 58 -2.38 6.38 -7.97
C ALA A 58 -1.95 6.21 -9.44
N GLY A 59 -1.51 7.30 -10.05
CA GLY A 59 -1.12 7.36 -11.45
C GLY A 59 -1.93 8.37 -12.26
N THR A 60 -1.96 9.62 -11.80
CA THR A 60 -2.64 10.72 -12.51
C THR A 60 -2.20 10.77 -13.97
N GLY A 61 -3.18 10.81 -14.89
CA GLY A 61 -2.99 10.93 -16.32
C GLY A 61 -2.70 9.62 -17.06
N TYR A 62 -2.32 8.53 -16.39
CA TYR A 62 -2.08 7.24 -17.06
C TYR A 62 -2.76 6.03 -16.39
N SER A 63 -3.45 6.21 -15.27
CA SER A 63 -4.12 5.12 -14.53
C SER A 63 -5.48 5.57 -13.96
N THR A 64 -6.39 4.62 -13.84
CA THR A 64 -7.68 4.78 -13.15
C THR A 64 -7.59 4.45 -11.67
N SER A 65 -6.43 4.00 -11.19
CA SER A 65 -6.22 3.58 -9.79
C SER A 65 -6.35 4.75 -8.82
N HIS A 66 -7.02 4.51 -7.70
CA HIS A 66 -7.14 5.50 -6.62
C HIS A 66 -7.33 4.79 -5.27
N GLY A 67 -6.98 5.44 -4.18
CA GLY A 67 -7.18 4.85 -2.85
C GLY A 67 -6.58 5.65 -1.72
N GLY A 68 -6.71 5.15 -0.50
CA GLY A 68 -6.08 5.71 0.68
C GLY A 68 -4.60 5.35 0.73
N VAL A 69 -3.73 6.31 1.07
CA VAL A 69 -2.29 6.11 1.15
C VAL A 69 -1.76 6.59 2.48
N VAL A 70 -0.92 5.78 3.13
CA VAL A 70 -0.16 6.14 4.33
C VAL A 70 1.32 6.05 4.02
N GLU A 71 2.06 7.11 4.33
CA GLU A 71 3.52 7.16 4.20
C GLU A 71 4.20 7.13 5.55
N GLY A 72 5.04 6.13 5.80
CA GLY A 72 6.00 6.11 6.89
C GLY A 72 7.26 6.92 6.57
N ASP A 73 8.38 6.58 7.17
CA ASP A 73 9.66 7.25 6.89
C ASP A 73 10.39 6.65 5.69
N ARG A 74 10.21 5.37 5.41
CA ARG A 74 10.90 4.64 4.34
C ARG A 74 9.96 4.00 3.33
N MET A 75 8.72 3.75 3.72
CA MET A 75 7.74 3.00 2.93
C MET A 75 6.41 3.75 2.86
N LEU A 76 5.69 3.56 1.78
CA LEU A 76 4.28 3.87 1.67
C LEU A 76 3.46 2.59 1.53
N VAL A 77 2.23 2.63 2.03
CA VAL A 77 1.22 1.60 1.83
C VAL A 77 -0.04 2.25 1.30
N GLY A 78 -0.53 1.77 0.16
CA GLY A 78 -1.78 2.18 -0.44
C GLY A 78 -2.79 1.03 -0.50
N TYR A 79 -4.02 1.29 -0.07
CA TYR A 79 -5.15 0.40 -0.33
C TYR A 79 -5.89 0.93 -1.55
N ILE A 80 -5.63 0.29 -2.70
CA ILE A 80 -5.91 0.84 -4.01
C ILE A 80 -7.07 0.10 -4.67
N HIS A 81 -8.01 0.86 -5.17
CA HIS A 81 -9.11 0.41 -6.01
C HIS A 81 -8.81 0.70 -7.48
N LYS A 82 -9.12 -0.23 -8.34
CA LYS A 82 -9.00 -0.12 -9.79
C LYS A 82 -10.28 -0.66 -10.42
N PRO A 83 -11.09 0.17 -11.11
CA PRO A 83 -12.32 -0.26 -11.73
C PRO A 83 -12.11 -1.37 -12.77
N ARG A 84 -13.04 -2.28 -12.90
CA ARG A 84 -13.02 -3.38 -13.87
C ARG A 84 -12.85 -2.88 -15.31
N GLY A 85 -12.15 -3.62 -16.13
CA GLY A 85 -11.89 -3.29 -17.53
C GLY A 85 -11.04 -2.03 -17.73
N THR A 86 -10.38 -1.53 -16.66
CA THR A 86 -9.57 -0.32 -16.73
C THR A 86 -8.21 -0.52 -16.07
N GLY A 87 -7.28 0.38 -16.30
CA GLY A 87 -5.98 0.27 -15.65
C GLY A 87 -4.97 1.34 -16.02
N SER A 88 -3.71 0.99 -15.83
CA SER A 88 -2.61 1.86 -16.18
C SER A 88 -2.11 1.59 -17.59
N ARG A 89 -1.66 2.63 -18.29
CA ARG A 89 -0.77 2.49 -19.44
C ARG A 89 0.62 2.10 -18.99
N MET A 90 1.49 1.76 -19.94
CA MET A 90 2.88 1.44 -19.67
C MET A 90 3.56 2.65 -19.00
N HIS A 91 4.16 2.41 -17.84
CA HIS A 91 4.81 3.45 -17.05
C HIS A 91 5.96 2.87 -16.22
N THR A 92 6.78 3.74 -15.66
CA THR A 92 7.87 3.41 -14.74
C THR A 92 7.80 4.29 -13.51
N HIS A 93 8.45 3.88 -12.45
CA HIS A 93 8.72 4.69 -11.25
C HIS A 93 10.02 4.27 -10.59
N LYS A 94 10.63 5.18 -9.85
CA LYS A 94 11.91 4.94 -9.16
C LYS A 94 11.80 3.99 -7.98
N ASN A 95 10.59 3.83 -7.42
CA ASN A 95 10.36 2.93 -6.31
C ASN A 95 10.45 1.46 -6.75
N GLU A 96 10.94 0.61 -5.88
CA GLU A 96 10.54 -0.79 -5.83
C GLU A 96 9.10 -0.90 -5.32
N GLN A 97 8.31 -1.83 -5.87
CA GLN A 97 6.91 -2.00 -5.53
C GLN A 97 6.51 -3.46 -5.41
N PHE A 98 5.69 -3.73 -4.39
CA PHE A 98 4.89 -4.95 -4.30
C PHE A 98 3.41 -4.60 -4.38
N ASN A 99 2.63 -5.41 -5.12
CA ASN A 99 1.18 -5.35 -5.13
C ASN A 99 0.62 -6.68 -4.67
N TYR A 100 -0.06 -6.71 -3.52
CA TYR A 100 -0.82 -7.87 -3.08
C TYR A 100 -2.28 -7.70 -3.49
N VAL A 101 -2.78 -8.58 -4.35
CA VAL A 101 -4.17 -8.54 -4.84
C VAL A 101 -5.09 -9.10 -3.77
N VAL A 102 -5.99 -8.26 -3.27
CA VAL A 102 -6.97 -8.60 -2.22
C VAL A 102 -8.27 -9.12 -2.84
N LYS A 103 -8.66 -8.54 -3.99
CA LYS A 103 -9.90 -8.87 -4.68
C LYS A 103 -9.73 -8.69 -6.18
N GLY A 104 -10.40 -9.52 -6.98
CA GLY A 104 -10.38 -9.49 -8.43
C GLY A 104 -9.09 -10.01 -9.05
N THR A 105 -8.86 -9.71 -10.31
CA THR A 105 -7.70 -10.17 -11.07
C THR A 105 -7.05 -9.02 -11.83
N LEU A 106 -5.75 -8.83 -11.64
CA LEU A 106 -4.90 -7.96 -12.46
C LEU A 106 -4.29 -8.75 -13.62
N LYS A 107 -4.28 -8.16 -14.81
CA LYS A 107 -3.57 -8.66 -16.00
C LYS A 107 -2.65 -7.57 -16.55
N GLY A 108 -1.57 -7.95 -17.22
CA GLY A 108 -0.66 -6.98 -17.82
C GLY A 108 0.75 -7.54 -18.05
N SER A 109 1.74 -6.68 -17.86
CA SER A 109 3.15 -7.09 -17.96
C SER A 109 4.03 -6.30 -16.98
N VAL A 110 5.11 -6.92 -16.53
CA VAL A 110 6.20 -6.31 -15.79
C VAL A 110 7.51 -6.65 -16.49
N ASN A 111 8.27 -5.65 -16.88
CA ASN A 111 9.53 -5.81 -17.60
C ASN A 111 9.41 -6.78 -18.82
N GLY A 112 8.35 -6.60 -19.62
CA GLY A 112 8.03 -7.43 -20.80
C GLY A 112 7.44 -8.80 -20.51
N LYS A 113 7.44 -9.28 -19.26
CA LYS A 113 6.86 -10.58 -18.88
C LYS A 113 5.38 -10.43 -18.56
N ARG A 114 4.55 -11.30 -19.16
CA ARG A 114 3.11 -11.34 -18.89
C ARG A 114 2.83 -11.67 -17.42
N VAL A 115 1.87 -10.96 -16.84
CA VAL A 115 1.36 -11.17 -15.49
C VAL A 115 -0.15 -11.39 -15.55
N VAL A 116 -0.63 -12.43 -14.84
CA VAL A 116 -2.04 -12.64 -14.49
C VAL A 116 -2.06 -12.96 -12.99
N ALA A 117 -2.68 -12.10 -12.22
CA ALA A 117 -2.63 -12.14 -10.77
C ALA A 117 -4.04 -12.07 -10.17
N PRO A 118 -4.68 -13.21 -9.88
CA PRO A 118 -5.92 -13.25 -9.12
C PRO A 118 -5.70 -12.87 -7.65
N ALA A 119 -6.80 -12.72 -6.89
CA ALA A 119 -6.76 -12.52 -5.45
C ALA A 119 -5.84 -13.54 -4.76
N GLY A 120 -5.08 -13.09 -3.74
CA GLY A 120 -4.06 -13.89 -3.05
C GLY A 120 -2.67 -13.86 -3.71
N THR A 121 -2.50 -13.19 -4.87
CA THR A 121 -1.22 -13.13 -5.60
C THR A 121 -0.43 -11.86 -5.22
N LEU A 122 0.88 -12.02 -5.08
CA LEU A 122 1.84 -10.93 -4.94
C LEU A 122 2.54 -10.67 -6.28
N ILE A 123 2.51 -9.42 -6.75
CA ILE A 123 3.25 -8.96 -7.93
C ILE A 123 4.45 -8.15 -7.44
N TYR A 124 5.64 -8.51 -7.87
CA TYR A 124 6.86 -7.74 -7.67
C TYR A 124 7.18 -6.88 -8.89
N ILE A 125 7.44 -5.60 -8.67
CA ILE A 125 7.79 -4.62 -9.69
C ILE A 125 9.11 -3.98 -9.29
N PRO A 126 10.24 -4.33 -9.96
CA PRO A 126 11.53 -3.70 -9.69
C PRO A 126 11.51 -2.19 -9.94
N ALA A 127 12.38 -1.47 -9.28
CA ALA A 127 12.62 -0.05 -9.55
C ALA A 127 12.90 0.16 -11.04
N ASN A 128 12.28 1.18 -11.63
CA ASN A 128 12.39 1.57 -13.04
C ASN A 128 11.92 0.52 -14.08
N ALA A 129 11.37 -0.63 -13.64
CA ALA A 129 10.83 -1.61 -14.57
C ALA A 129 9.59 -1.06 -15.30
N PRO A 130 9.54 -1.08 -16.65
CA PRO A 130 8.33 -0.72 -17.39
C PRO A 130 7.23 -1.76 -17.11
N HIS A 131 6.03 -1.27 -16.76
CA HIS A 131 4.92 -2.16 -16.42
C HIS A 131 3.57 -1.53 -16.72
N THR A 132 2.60 -2.40 -16.93
CA THR A 132 1.17 -2.06 -17.08
C THR A 132 0.34 -3.11 -16.36
N LEU A 133 -0.67 -2.68 -15.61
CA LEU A 133 -1.61 -3.56 -14.93
C LEU A 133 -3.04 -3.04 -15.13
N VAL A 134 -3.91 -3.91 -15.61
CA VAL A 134 -5.32 -3.66 -15.93
C VAL A 134 -6.17 -4.66 -15.16
N SER A 135 -7.30 -4.23 -14.64
CA SER A 135 -8.32 -5.11 -14.05
C SER A 135 -9.01 -5.91 -15.14
N THR A 136 -9.34 -7.18 -14.91
CA THR A 136 -10.23 -7.92 -15.81
C THR A 136 -11.61 -7.25 -15.87
N GLN A 137 -12.44 -7.67 -16.82
CA GLN A 137 -13.76 -7.08 -17.02
C GLN A 137 -14.83 -7.61 -16.04
N ASP A 138 -14.50 -8.65 -15.29
CA ASP A 138 -15.42 -9.37 -14.43
C ASP A 138 -15.80 -8.55 -13.19
N GLU A 139 -14.79 -7.99 -12.51
CA GLU A 139 -14.99 -7.24 -11.28
C GLU A 139 -13.89 -6.18 -11.03
N ASP A 140 -14.20 -5.24 -10.16
CA ASP A 140 -13.23 -4.27 -9.68
C ASP A 140 -12.12 -4.96 -8.89
N VAL A 141 -10.89 -4.48 -9.05
CA VAL A 141 -9.74 -4.98 -8.32
C VAL A 141 -9.43 -4.10 -7.11
N ILE A 142 -9.13 -4.76 -5.99
CA ILE A 142 -8.54 -4.14 -4.81
C ILE A 142 -7.18 -4.76 -4.58
N PHE A 143 -6.16 -3.93 -4.40
CA PHE A 143 -4.82 -4.39 -4.07
C PHE A 143 -4.13 -3.48 -3.06
N ILE A 144 -3.21 -4.05 -2.29
CA ILE A 144 -2.32 -3.30 -1.42
C ILE A 144 -1.04 -3.03 -2.20
N ALA A 145 -0.75 -1.75 -2.44
CA ALA A 145 0.52 -1.31 -3.00
C ALA A 145 1.48 -0.95 -1.87
N ILE A 146 2.65 -1.56 -1.87
CA ILE A 146 3.74 -1.28 -0.93
C ILE A 146 4.92 -0.80 -1.77
N LYS A 147 5.42 0.41 -1.47
CA LYS A 147 6.55 1.02 -2.20
C LYS A 147 7.56 1.60 -1.21
N ASP A 148 8.83 1.59 -1.59
CA ASP A 148 9.81 2.47 -0.92
C ASP A 148 9.53 3.95 -1.23
N LEU A 149 10.11 4.85 -0.45
CA LEU A 149 9.91 6.29 -0.60
C LEU A 149 11.01 6.98 -1.44
N SER A 150 11.61 6.31 -2.41
CA SER A 150 12.46 6.97 -3.42
C SER A 150 11.66 7.96 -4.28
N GLN A 151 10.34 7.70 -4.43
CA GLN A 151 9.37 8.54 -5.11
C GLN A 151 8.01 8.45 -4.38
N GLY A 152 7.03 9.32 -4.68
CA GLY A 152 5.63 9.14 -4.26
C GLY A 152 4.95 8.01 -5.03
N ILE A 153 3.62 7.88 -4.88
CA ILE A 153 2.86 6.79 -5.51
C ILE A 153 2.78 6.90 -7.04
N ILE A 154 2.92 8.11 -7.60
CA ILE A 154 2.77 8.40 -9.03
C ILE A 154 4.09 8.14 -9.75
N GLY A 155 4.04 7.39 -10.86
CA GLY A 155 5.13 7.16 -11.78
C GLY A 155 5.14 8.11 -12.99
N LYS A 156 5.85 7.72 -14.04
CA LYS A 156 5.93 8.42 -15.32
C LYS A 156 5.51 7.50 -16.46
N ALA A 157 4.68 7.98 -17.39
CA ALA A 157 4.40 7.25 -18.63
C ALA A 157 5.70 7.02 -19.41
N VAL A 158 5.82 5.83 -20.04
CA VAL A 158 7.05 5.44 -20.75
C VAL A 158 7.25 6.25 -22.01
N ASP A 159 6.17 6.61 -22.67
CA ASP A 159 6.17 7.40 -23.93
C ASP A 159 6.31 8.91 -23.71
N GLY A 160 6.41 9.35 -22.44
CA GLY A 160 6.44 10.78 -22.07
C GLY A 160 5.12 11.50 -22.27
N THR A 161 4.10 10.83 -22.82
CA THR A 161 2.76 11.40 -23.03
C THR A 161 1.80 10.92 -21.94
N MET A 162 0.96 11.83 -21.45
CA MET A 162 -0.12 11.51 -20.51
C MET A 162 -1.39 11.16 -21.31
N ALA A 163 -1.31 10.16 -22.17
CA ALA A 163 -2.39 9.77 -23.10
C ALA A 163 -3.65 9.22 -22.41
N GLY A 164 -3.76 9.39 -21.11
CA GLY A 164 -4.87 8.90 -20.28
C GLY A 164 -4.71 7.44 -19.84
N PRO A 165 -5.63 6.94 -19.00
CA PRO A 165 -5.62 5.55 -18.55
C PRO A 165 -5.94 4.57 -19.68
N HIS A 166 -5.65 3.28 -19.43
CA HIS A 166 -6.14 2.21 -20.27
C HIS A 166 -7.62 1.93 -19.97
N PHE A 167 -8.39 1.71 -21.05
CA PHE A 167 -9.77 1.22 -20.97
C PHE A 167 -9.93 0.06 -21.94
N ASP A 168 -10.46 -1.06 -21.47
CA ASP A 168 -10.94 -2.14 -22.34
C ASP A 168 -12.16 -1.64 -23.15
N PRO A 169 -12.48 -2.24 -24.31
CA PRO A 169 -13.68 -1.89 -25.08
C PRO A 169 -14.95 -1.90 -24.22
N GLY A 170 -15.72 -0.83 -24.25
CA GLY A 170 -16.95 -0.66 -23.46
C GLY A 170 -16.78 -0.14 -22.02
N PHE A 171 -15.54 0.04 -21.54
CA PHE A 171 -15.26 0.49 -20.16
C PHE A 171 -14.77 1.94 -20.08
N GLY A 172 -14.55 2.60 -21.20
CA GLY A 172 -14.17 4.01 -21.24
C GLY A 172 -15.30 4.95 -20.80
N PRO A 173 -14.96 6.22 -20.51
CA PRO A 173 -15.97 7.22 -20.22
C PRO A 173 -16.92 7.37 -21.42
N LYS A 174 -18.22 7.40 -21.13
CA LYS A 174 -19.22 7.69 -22.17
C LYS A 174 -18.97 9.08 -22.73
N ARG A 175 -18.78 9.18 -24.05
CA ARG A 175 -18.75 10.50 -24.72
C ARG A 175 -20.12 11.12 -24.52
N ARG A 176 -20.13 12.29 -23.90
CA ARG A 176 -21.34 13.14 -23.84
C ARG A 176 -21.57 13.80 -25.19
#